data_8ee7d16803e52fbc3ee01ae8b1de307a
#
_entry.id   8ee7d16803e52fbc3ee01ae8b1de307a
#
_cell.length_a   1.000
_cell.length_b   1.000
_cell.length_c   1.000
_cell.angle_alpha   90.00
_cell.angle_beta   90.00
_cell.angle_gamma   90.00
#
_symmetry.space_group_name_H-M   'P 1'
#
loop_
_entity.id
_entity.type
_entity.pdbx_description
1 polymer ?
#
loop_
_entity_poly.entity_id
_entity_poly.type
_entity_poly.pdbx_seq_one_letter_code
_entity_poly.pdbx_strand_id
1 'polypeptide(L)'
;MKFTFNHTNLNVRDLQRSIDFYAEALGLHVVREHEAPDGSFKLAFLSDGTSDYRLELTWLRDHADSDYNLGENETHMCFTAADYDAAHEHHAKMGCICFENTAMGLYFISDPDGYWFEIVR
;
A
#
# COMPACT_ATOMS: atom_id res chain seq x y z
N MET A 1 20.76 -16.73 16.13
CA MET A 1 19.45 -16.08 16.08
C MET A 1 19.19 -15.62 14.66
N LYS A 2 18.01 -15.90 14.10
CA LYS A 2 17.68 -15.58 12.71
C LYS A 2 16.33 -14.86 12.68
N PHE A 3 16.25 -13.79 11.90
CA PHE A 3 15.00 -13.06 11.64
C PHE A 3 14.67 -13.11 10.15
N THR A 4 13.40 -13.12 9.84
CA THR A 4 12.89 -13.10 8.47
C THR A 4 11.83 -11.99 8.37
N PHE A 5 11.86 -11.19 7.30
CA PHE A 5 10.83 -10.19 7.06
C PHE A 5 9.46 -10.87 7.01
N ASN A 6 8.46 -10.27 7.67
CA ASN A 6 7.11 -10.82 7.75
C ASN A 6 6.10 -9.89 7.07
N HIS A 7 5.94 -8.68 7.59
CA HIS A 7 4.98 -7.72 7.03
C HIS A 7 5.39 -6.28 7.36
N THR A 8 4.79 -5.34 6.63
CA THR A 8 4.75 -3.92 6.96
C THR A 8 3.31 -3.53 7.21
N ASN A 9 3.05 -2.74 8.26
CA ASN A 9 1.72 -2.22 8.55
C ASN A 9 1.59 -0.76 8.12
N LEU A 10 0.44 -0.43 7.54
CA LEU A 10 -0.02 0.93 7.32
C LEU A 10 -1.36 1.13 8.02
N ASN A 11 -1.50 2.18 8.81
CA ASN A 11 -2.80 2.58 9.34
C ASN A 11 -3.56 3.36 8.27
N VAL A 12 -4.82 2.99 8.04
CA VAL A 12 -5.67 3.56 7.00
C VAL A 12 -6.99 4.06 7.58
N ARG A 13 -7.53 5.12 7.00
CA ARG A 13 -8.77 5.73 7.47
C ARG A 13 -10.03 4.99 7.01
N ASP A 14 -9.96 4.34 5.86
CA ASP A 14 -11.06 3.59 5.26
C ASP A 14 -10.49 2.28 4.70
N LEU A 15 -10.74 1.18 5.40
CA LEU A 15 -10.13 -0.11 5.07
C LEU A 15 -10.52 -0.60 3.67
N GLN A 16 -11.81 -0.54 3.32
CA GLN A 16 -12.29 -1.03 2.02
C GLN A 16 -11.75 -0.19 0.87
N ARG A 17 -11.70 1.14 1.03
CA ARG A 17 -11.12 2.04 0.03
C ARG A 17 -9.65 1.70 -0.24
N SER A 18 -8.88 1.43 0.81
CA SER A 18 -7.48 1.05 0.68
C SER A 18 -7.31 -0.33 0.06
N ILE A 19 -8.12 -1.31 0.46
CA ILE A 19 -8.11 -2.66 -0.16
C ILE A 19 -8.38 -2.54 -1.67
N ASP A 20 -9.37 -1.77 -2.07
CA ASP A 20 -9.73 -1.58 -3.48
C ASP A 20 -8.60 -0.89 -4.25
N PHE A 21 -7.97 0.13 -3.65
CA PHE A 21 -6.83 0.80 -4.26
C PHE A 21 -5.66 -0.16 -4.51
N TYR A 22 -5.27 -0.95 -3.51
CA TYR A 22 -4.14 -1.88 -3.66
C TYR A 22 -4.43 -3.01 -4.63
N ALA A 23 -5.69 -3.44 -4.73
CA ALA A 23 -6.10 -4.40 -5.75
C ALA A 23 -5.95 -3.82 -7.16
N GLU A 24 -6.43 -2.60 -7.38
CA GLU A 24 -6.38 -1.93 -8.68
C GLU A 24 -4.96 -1.50 -9.07
N ALA A 25 -4.24 -0.85 -8.15
CA ALA A 25 -2.93 -0.29 -8.43
C ALA A 25 -1.82 -1.33 -8.50
N LEU A 26 -1.82 -2.33 -7.61
CA LEU A 26 -0.69 -3.24 -7.41
C LEU A 26 -1.07 -4.73 -7.53
N GLY A 27 -2.34 -5.04 -7.80
CA GLY A 27 -2.79 -6.44 -7.90
C GLY A 27 -2.73 -7.19 -6.58
N LEU A 28 -2.68 -6.49 -5.44
CA LEU A 28 -2.65 -7.13 -4.13
C LEU A 28 -4.05 -7.64 -3.77
N HIS A 29 -4.10 -8.77 -3.07
CA HIS A 29 -5.36 -9.37 -2.64
C HIS A 29 -5.33 -9.76 -1.16
N VAL A 30 -6.49 -9.69 -0.51
CA VAL A 30 -6.63 -10.04 0.90
C VAL A 30 -6.44 -11.54 1.09
N VAL A 31 -5.55 -11.93 2.00
CA VAL A 31 -5.32 -13.33 2.37
C VAL A 31 -5.73 -13.63 3.82
N ARG A 32 -5.90 -12.60 4.64
CA ARG A 32 -6.32 -12.75 6.03
C ARG A 32 -6.97 -11.47 6.51
N GLU A 33 -8.03 -11.60 7.29
CA GLU A 33 -8.71 -10.49 7.96
C GLU A 33 -8.93 -10.81 9.43
N HIS A 34 -9.01 -9.77 10.26
CA HIS A 34 -9.39 -9.87 11.66
C HIS A 34 -10.15 -8.61 12.08
N GLU A 35 -11.20 -8.79 12.88
CA GLU A 35 -11.95 -7.70 13.48
C GLU A 35 -12.01 -7.89 14.98
N ALA A 36 -11.73 -6.82 15.74
CA ALA A 36 -11.90 -6.85 17.20
C ALA A 36 -13.37 -7.10 17.57
N PRO A 37 -13.65 -7.90 18.61
CA PRO A 37 -15.04 -8.20 19.02
C PRO A 37 -15.87 -6.95 19.33
N ASP A 38 -15.25 -5.87 19.80
CA ASP A 38 -15.92 -4.59 20.11
C ASP A 38 -15.94 -3.62 18.93
N GLY A 39 -15.44 -4.03 17.75
CA GLY A 39 -15.36 -3.19 16.56
C GLY A 39 -14.32 -2.08 16.61
N SER A 40 -13.41 -2.07 17.60
CA SER A 40 -12.44 -0.99 17.81
C SER A 40 -11.36 -0.95 16.74
N PHE A 41 -11.03 -2.09 16.11
CA PHE A 41 -10.09 -2.15 15.02
C PHE A 41 -10.41 -3.28 14.04
N LYS A 42 -9.91 -3.14 12.83
CA LYS A 42 -9.93 -4.17 11.78
C LYS A 42 -8.55 -4.26 11.14
N LEU A 43 -8.15 -5.48 10.80
CA LEU A 43 -6.90 -5.76 10.07
C LEU A 43 -7.20 -6.47 8.77
N ALA A 44 -6.41 -6.17 7.73
CA ALA A 44 -6.37 -6.96 6.51
C ALA A 44 -4.92 -7.16 6.10
N PHE A 45 -4.55 -8.38 5.76
CA PHE A 45 -3.24 -8.73 5.22
C PHE A 45 -3.38 -8.96 3.72
N LEU A 46 -2.58 -8.21 2.93
CA LEU A 46 -2.58 -8.29 1.48
C LEU A 46 -1.34 -9.02 0.98
N SER A 47 -1.50 -9.79 -0.08
CA SER A 47 -0.45 -10.57 -0.73
C SER A 47 -0.27 -10.16 -2.19
N ASP A 48 0.97 -10.22 -2.68
CA ASP A 48 1.30 -10.12 -4.11
C ASP A 48 1.14 -11.45 -4.87
N GLY A 49 0.82 -12.54 -4.15
CA GLY A 49 0.67 -13.88 -4.72
C GLY A 49 1.98 -14.60 -5.02
N THR A 50 3.12 -13.96 -4.79
CA THR A 50 4.45 -14.50 -5.13
C THR A 50 5.36 -14.62 -3.91
N SER A 51 5.50 -13.56 -3.13
CA SER A 51 6.34 -13.54 -1.93
C SER A 51 5.54 -13.91 -0.68
N ASP A 52 6.26 -14.26 0.39
CA ASP A 52 5.66 -14.48 1.72
C ASP A 52 5.46 -13.19 2.50
N TYR A 53 5.99 -12.08 2.00
CA TYR A 53 5.84 -10.78 2.62
C TYR A 53 4.41 -10.25 2.46
N ARG A 54 3.91 -9.57 3.48
CA ARG A 54 2.53 -9.06 3.48
C ARG A 54 2.50 -7.56 3.73
N LEU A 55 1.52 -6.90 3.14
CA LEU A 55 1.11 -5.57 3.53
C LEU A 55 -0.08 -5.70 4.48
N GLU A 56 0.12 -5.29 5.74
CA GLU A 56 -0.96 -5.22 6.72
C GLU A 56 -1.60 -3.83 6.68
N LEU A 57 -2.93 -3.79 6.59
CA LEU A 57 -3.70 -2.57 6.74
C LEU A 57 -4.42 -2.62 8.07
N THR A 58 -4.29 -1.58 8.87
CA THR A 58 -4.99 -1.44 10.17
C THR A 58 -5.95 -0.26 10.11
N TRP A 59 -7.22 -0.53 10.36
CA TRP A 59 -8.23 0.49 10.58
C TRP A 59 -8.55 0.60 12.07
N LEU A 60 -8.52 1.83 12.59
CA LEU A 60 -8.87 2.14 13.98
C LEU A 60 -10.13 3.00 13.99
N ARG A 61 -11.19 2.51 14.64
CA ARG A 61 -12.47 3.24 14.74
C ARG A 61 -12.28 4.68 15.26
N ASP A 62 -11.46 4.86 16.28
CA ASP A 62 -11.28 6.16 16.92
C ASP A 62 -10.35 7.11 16.13
N HIS A 63 -9.82 6.67 15.00
CA HIS A 63 -8.99 7.48 14.10
C HIS A 63 -9.57 7.59 12.67
N ALA A 64 -10.79 7.10 12.43
CA ALA A 64 -11.37 7.04 11.08
C ALA A 64 -11.61 8.43 10.47
N ASP A 65 -11.80 9.46 11.28
CA ASP A 65 -12.16 10.81 10.84
C ASP A 65 -10.98 11.79 10.76
N SER A 66 -9.75 11.33 10.99
CA SER A 66 -8.57 12.19 10.95
C SER A 66 -7.44 11.58 10.15
N ASP A 67 -6.70 12.46 9.46
CA ASP A 67 -5.53 12.06 8.69
C ASP A 67 -4.41 11.54 9.61
N TYR A 68 -3.64 10.58 9.11
CA TYR A 68 -2.38 10.21 9.75
C TYR A 68 -1.29 11.19 9.38
N ASN A 69 -0.44 11.51 10.36
CA ASN A 69 0.73 12.35 10.12
C ASN A 69 1.85 11.48 9.53
N LEU A 70 2.10 11.63 8.24
CA LEU A 70 3.10 10.84 7.51
C LEU A 70 4.48 11.54 7.47
N GLY A 71 4.63 12.67 8.17
CA GLY A 71 5.86 13.43 8.16
C GLY A 71 6.23 13.88 6.75
N GLU A 72 7.45 13.62 6.34
CA GLU A 72 7.98 13.96 5.00
C GLU A 72 7.88 12.81 4.00
N ASN A 73 7.18 11.72 4.33
CA ASN A 73 7.11 10.50 3.52
C ASN A 73 8.48 9.90 3.19
N GLU A 74 9.42 9.99 4.09
CA GLU A 74 10.78 9.47 3.89
C GLU A 74 10.86 7.94 3.91
N THR A 75 9.85 7.27 4.47
CA THR A 75 9.74 5.81 4.44
C THR A 75 8.77 5.39 3.36
N HIS A 76 9.17 4.47 2.50
CA HIS A 76 8.30 3.93 1.46
C HIS A 76 8.61 2.47 1.17
N MET A 77 7.64 1.76 0.59
CA MET A 77 7.83 0.43 0.02
C MET A 77 8.06 0.56 -1.48
N CYS A 78 8.80 -0.40 -2.05
CA CYS A 78 9.11 -0.44 -3.47
C CYS A 78 8.59 -1.75 -4.09
N PHE A 79 8.00 -1.63 -5.27
CA PHE A 79 7.53 -2.77 -6.07
C PHE A 79 8.24 -2.79 -7.41
N THR A 80 8.68 -3.98 -7.83
CA THR A 80 9.18 -4.21 -9.19
C THR A 80 8.00 -4.54 -10.08
N ALA A 81 7.83 -3.78 -11.16
CA ALA A 81 6.79 -4.05 -12.14
C ALA A 81 7.31 -5.02 -13.21
N ALA A 82 6.56 -6.09 -13.48
CA ALA A 82 6.91 -7.02 -14.55
C ALA A 82 6.88 -6.35 -15.93
N ASP A 83 5.95 -5.40 -16.12
CA ASP A 83 5.89 -4.53 -17.30
C ASP A 83 5.78 -3.08 -16.80
N TYR A 84 6.93 -2.41 -16.73
CA TYR A 84 7.03 -1.06 -16.18
C TYR A 84 6.23 -0.03 -16.99
N ASP A 85 6.26 -0.11 -18.32
CA ASP A 85 5.60 0.88 -19.16
C ASP A 85 4.07 0.73 -19.06
N ALA A 86 3.56 -0.51 -19.04
CA ALA A 86 2.14 -0.76 -18.84
C ALA A 86 1.68 -0.35 -17.43
N ALA A 87 2.51 -0.60 -16.41
CA ALA A 87 2.23 -0.17 -15.04
C ALA A 87 2.15 1.37 -14.94
N HIS A 88 3.08 2.09 -15.57
CA HIS A 88 3.08 3.54 -15.60
C HIS A 88 1.81 4.08 -16.28
N GLU A 89 1.43 3.54 -17.44
CA GLU A 89 0.21 3.94 -18.15
C GLU A 89 -1.04 3.71 -17.28
N HIS A 90 -1.10 2.56 -16.61
CA HIS A 90 -2.21 2.22 -15.71
C HIS A 90 -2.32 3.19 -14.54
N HIS A 91 -1.21 3.46 -13.85
CA HIS A 91 -1.18 4.40 -12.73
C HIS A 91 -1.45 5.85 -13.15
N ALA A 92 -1.03 6.23 -14.37
CA ALA A 92 -1.38 7.54 -14.94
C ALA A 92 -2.89 7.67 -15.14
N LYS A 93 -3.56 6.63 -15.67
CA LYS A 93 -5.02 6.60 -15.82
C LYS A 93 -5.75 6.63 -14.49
N MET A 94 -5.21 5.98 -13.45
CA MET A 94 -5.74 6.05 -12.09
C MET A 94 -5.55 7.43 -11.44
N GLY A 95 -4.63 8.26 -11.96
CA GLY A 95 -4.31 9.58 -11.40
C GLY A 95 -3.56 9.50 -10.08
N CYS A 96 -2.86 8.40 -9.79
CA CYS A 96 -2.19 8.18 -8.50
C CYS A 96 -0.68 8.43 -8.52
N ILE A 97 -0.07 8.75 -9.68
CA ILE A 97 1.36 9.09 -9.75
C ILE A 97 1.59 10.42 -9.04
N CYS A 98 2.51 10.44 -8.06
CA CYS A 98 2.80 11.63 -7.28
C CYS A 98 4.22 12.19 -7.48
N PHE A 99 5.13 11.39 -8.03
CA PHE A 99 6.51 11.81 -8.33
C PHE A 99 7.10 10.92 -9.42
N GLU A 100 7.92 11.52 -10.30
CA GLU A 100 8.61 10.77 -11.35
C GLU A 100 10.10 11.17 -11.38
N ASN A 101 10.97 10.16 -11.55
CA ASN A 101 12.39 10.33 -11.80
C ASN A 101 12.75 9.52 -13.04
N THR A 102 12.56 10.11 -14.21
CA THR A 102 12.79 9.44 -15.50
C THR A 102 14.27 9.09 -15.73
N ALA A 103 15.19 9.89 -15.18
CA ALA A 103 16.62 9.63 -15.28
C ALA A 103 17.03 8.33 -14.57
N MET A 104 16.39 8.00 -13.45
CA MET A 104 16.60 6.77 -12.71
C MET A 104 15.66 5.62 -13.13
N GLY A 105 14.67 5.90 -13.99
CA GLY A 105 13.69 4.90 -14.43
C GLY A 105 12.76 4.42 -13.33
N LEU A 106 12.32 5.33 -12.46
CA LEU A 106 11.39 5.03 -11.37
C LEU A 106 10.32 6.12 -11.25
N TYR A 107 9.23 5.79 -10.60
CA TYR A 107 8.21 6.75 -10.20
C TYR A 107 7.55 6.31 -8.89
N PHE A 108 6.79 7.22 -8.28
CA PHE A 108 6.03 6.97 -7.06
C PHE A 108 4.54 7.12 -7.29
N ILE A 109 3.76 6.27 -6.64
CA ILE A 109 2.31 6.42 -6.53
C ILE A 109 1.94 6.74 -5.09
N SER A 110 0.82 7.44 -4.91
CA SER A 110 0.27 7.76 -3.59
C SER A 110 -1.03 7.00 -3.39
N ASP A 111 -1.17 6.35 -2.22
CA ASP A 111 -2.41 5.68 -1.84
C ASP A 111 -3.46 6.67 -1.31
N PRO A 112 -4.69 6.23 -0.95
CA PRO A 112 -5.75 7.12 -0.46
C PRO A 112 -5.42 7.89 0.82
N ASP A 113 -4.47 7.40 1.64
CA ASP A 113 -4.02 8.05 2.86
C ASP A 113 -2.76 8.89 2.68
N GLY A 114 -2.18 8.90 1.48
CA GLY A 114 -0.98 9.67 1.16
C GLY A 114 0.33 8.91 1.30
N TYR A 115 0.31 7.61 1.59
CA TYR A 115 1.53 6.79 1.62
C TYR A 115 2.10 6.64 0.21
N TRP A 116 3.43 6.76 0.11
CA TRP A 116 4.15 6.66 -1.16
C TRP A 116 4.69 5.26 -1.41
N PHE A 117 4.58 4.81 -2.65
CA PHE A 117 5.11 3.54 -3.12
C PHE A 117 5.96 3.78 -4.34
N GLU A 118 7.19 3.28 -4.33
CA GLU A 118 8.11 3.37 -5.46
C GLU A 118 7.83 2.22 -6.43
N ILE A 119 7.85 2.52 -7.72
CA ILE A 119 7.72 1.53 -8.78
C ILE A 119 8.99 1.53 -9.60
N VAL A 120 9.59 0.35 -9.75
CA VAL A 120 10.84 0.13 -10.49
C VAL A 120 10.69 -0.96 -11.54
N ARG A 121 11.70 -1.03 -12.45
CA ARG A 121 11.80 -2.08 -13.48
C ARG A 121 12.20 -3.43 -12.91
#